data_3f9c9d010d41ac8c473dd246ff3b466a
#
_entry.id   3f9c9d010d41ac8c473dd246ff3b466a
#
_cell.length_a   1.000
_cell.length_b   1.000
_cell.length_c   1.000
_cell.angle_alpha   90.00
_cell.angle_beta   90.00
_cell.angle_gamma   90.00
#
_symmetry.space_group_name_H-M   'P 1'
#
loop_
_entity.id
_entity.type
_entity.pdbx_description
1 polymer ?
#
loop_
_entity_poly.entity_id
_entity_poly.type
_entity_poly.pdbx_seq_one_letter_code
_entity_poly.pdbx_strand_id
1 'polypeptide(L)'
;MTEIKAIVFDLYGTLYDVHSVAASCETRFPQRGREISLLWRQKQLEYTWLRSLMAKYVNFESATEDALIYACNHLHLELDPPSRDSLCNEYLRIRPFPEVPAALSRLNALGLPLAILSNGSVHSIKTVVQNSGLEREFAHLISVDEVQVFKPHPRVYELAERRLGLRRSEILFVSSNPWDATGARYFGYPVCWVNRSGGCFDELGQRPDHVVAGLDALAERVTEMRIG
;
A
#
# COMPACT_ATOMS: atom_id res chain seq x y z
N MET A 1 -24.76 7.36 11.08
CA MET A 1 -23.49 6.70 10.63
C MET A 1 -22.62 6.49 11.86
N THR A 2 -21.79 5.45 11.90
CA THR A 2 -20.85 5.25 13.02
C THR A 2 -19.74 6.29 12.91
N GLU A 3 -19.37 6.93 14.01
CA GLU A 3 -18.28 7.89 14.05
C GLU A 3 -16.93 7.23 13.72
N ILE A 4 -16.15 7.82 12.81
CA ILE A 4 -14.79 7.38 12.50
C ILE A 4 -13.84 7.86 13.60
N LYS A 5 -13.09 6.92 14.20
CA LYS A 5 -12.16 7.15 15.30
C LYS A 5 -10.69 6.94 14.95
N ALA A 6 -10.40 6.30 13.81
CA ALA A 6 -9.05 6.11 13.30
C ALA A 6 -9.05 6.00 11.77
N ILE A 7 -7.90 6.28 11.17
CA ILE A 7 -7.67 6.09 9.73
C ILE A 7 -6.52 5.11 9.54
N VAL A 8 -6.76 4.08 8.72
CA VAL A 8 -5.76 3.06 8.37
C VAL A 8 -5.46 3.13 6.89
N PHE A 9 -4.20 3.32 6.56
CA PHE A 9 -3.73 3.46 5.19
C PHE A 9 -3.05 2.18 4.71
N ASP A 10 -3.33 1.79 3.47
CA ASP A 10 -2.37 1.02 2.70
C ASP A 10 -1.11 1.85 2.42
N LEU A 11 0.04 1.20 2.17
CA LEU A 11 1.30 1.89 1.95
C LEU A 11 1.65 2.00 0.47
N TYR A 12 1.87 0.86 -0.19
CA TYR A 12 2.41 0.77 -1.55
C TYR A 12 1.38 1.16 -2.62
N GLY A 13 1.61 2.26 -3.33
CA GLY A 13 0.70 2.84 -4.32
C GLY A 13 -0.34 3.79 -3.70
N THR A 14 -0.49 3.79 -2.37
CA THR A 14 -1.44 4.66 -1.65
C THR A 14 -0.74 5.87 -1.03
N LEU A 15 0.23 5.66 -0.18
CA LEU A 15 1.07 6.72 0.40
C LEU A 15 2.35 6.94 -0.42
N TYR A 16 2.90 5.87 -1.00
CA TYR A 16 4.19 5.87 -1.69
C TYR A 16 4.05 5.38 -3.13
N ASP A 17 4.71 6.10 -4.04
CA ASP A 17 4.71 5.78 -5.47
C ASP A 17 5.63 4.60 -5.78
N VAL A 18 5.03 3.43 -6.02
CA VAL A 18 5.75 2.21 -6.39
C VAL A 18 6.40 2.28 -7.77
N HIS A 19 5.96 3.18 -8.63
CA HIS A 19 6.52 3.36 -9.97
C HIS A 19 7.74 4.30 -9.98
N SER A 20 8.06 4.92 -8.84
CA SER A 20 9.31 5.70 -8.72
C SER A 20 10.58 4.87 -8.99
N VAL A 21 10.51 3.54 -8.85
CA VAL A 21 11.61 2.62 -9.21
C VAL A 21 11.86 2.53 -10.71
N ALA A 22 10.94 2.99 -11.56
CA ALA A 22 11.09 2.94 -13.02
C ALA A 22 12.34 3.70 -13.49
N ALA A 23 12.71 4.80 -12.81
CA ALA A 23 13.91 5.56 -13.14
C ALA A 23 15.21 4.75 -12.92
N SER A 24 15.27 3.97 -11.84
CA SER A 24 16.40 3.09 -11.54
C SER A 24 16.45 1.92 -12.52
N CYS A 25 15.29 1.35 -12.88
CA CYS A 25 15.20 0.36 -13.96
C CYS A 25 15.67 0.93 -15.30
N GLU A 26 15.30 2.17 -15.64
CA GLU A 26 15.73 2.84 -16.89
C GLU A 26 17.24 3.07 -16.94
N THR A 27 17.84 3.43 -15.80
CA THR A 27 19.29 3.59 -15.69
C THR A 27 20.03 2.28 -15.94
N ARG A 28 19.49 1.17 -15.44
CA ARG A 28 20.10 -0.16 -15.59
C ARG A 28 19.79 -0.81 -16.95
N PHE A 29 18.59 -0.60 -17.47
CA PHE A 29 18.08 -1.16 -18.72
C PHE A 29 17.46 -0.04 -19.56
N PRO A 30 18.28 0.70 -20.34
CA PRO A 30 17.79 1.84 -21.14
C PRO A 30 16.64 1.47 -22.07
N GLN A 31 15.63 2.33 -22.11
CA GLN A 31 14.38 2.20 -22.88
C GLN A 31 13.42 1.09 -22.37
N ARG A 32 13.73 0.43 -21.25
CA ARG A 32 12.93 -0.67 -20.70
C ARG A 32 12.40 -0.39 -19.29
N GLY A 33 12.77 0.73 -18.67
CA GLY A 33 12.48 1.03 -17.26
C GLY A 33 11.00 0.97 -16.92
N ARG A 34 10.14 1.58 -17.73
CA ARG A 34 8.69 1.55 -17.51
C ARG A 34 8.11 0.15 -17.67
N GLU A 35 8.50 -0.59 -18.69
CA GLU A 35 8.03 -1.94 -18.96
C GLU A 35 8.38 -2.90 -17.81
N ILE A 36 9.64 -2.84 -17.35
CA ILE A 36 10.10 -3.61 -16.19
C ILE A 36 9.28 -3.26 -14.96
N SER A 37 9.13 -1.98 -14.62
CA SER A 37 8.41 -1.53 -13.43
C SER A 37 6.96 -2.01 -13.42
N LEU A 38 6.25 -1.96 -14.55
CA LEU A 38 4.87 -2.41 -14.65
C LEU A 38 4.75 -3.93 -14.47
N LEU A 39 5.57 -4.71 -15.20
CA LEU A 39 5.57 -6.16 -15.10
C LEU A 39 6.03 -6.63 -13.72
N TRP A 40 7.06 -5.99 -13.16
CA TRP A 40 7.54 -6.26 -11.82
C TRP A 40 6.42 -6.08 -10.77
N ARG A 41 5.74 -4.93 -10.78
CA ARG A 41 4.62 -4.66 -9.87
C ARG A 41 3.48 -5.65 -10.04
N GLN A 42 3.12 -5.97 -11.28
CA GLN A 42 2.07 -6.95 -11.56
C GLN A 42 2.42 -8.33 -10.95
N LYS A 43 3.63 -8.82 -11.21
CA LYS A 43 4.06 -10.12 -10.69
C LYS A 43 4.27 -10.13 -9.18
N GLN A 44 4.72 -9.03 -8.59
CA GLN A 44 4.82 -8.87 -7.14
C GLN A 44 3.46 -9.10 -6.47
N LEU A 45 2.40 -8.45 -6.95
CA LEU A 45 1.04 -8.65 -6.44
C LEU A 45 0.54 -10.07 -6.69
N GLU A 46 0.68 -10.57 -7.91
CA GLU A 46 0.27 -11.93 -8.27
C GLU A 46 0.93 -12.97 -7.35
N TYR A 47 2.24 -12.84 -7.09
CA TYR A 47 2.97 -13.77 -6.23
C TYR A 47 2.54 -13.69 -4.77
N THR A 48 2.18 -12.51 -4.25
CA THR A 48 1.62 -12.40 -2.89
C THR A 48 0.29 -13.12 -2.78
N TRP A 49 -0.59 -13.00 -3.79
CA TRP A 49 -1.89 -13.69 -3.81
C TRP A 49 -1.75 -15.21 -3.95
N LEU A 50 -0.95 -15.66 -4.91
CA LEU A 50 -0.71 -17.09 -5.13
C LEU A 50 -0.06 -17.76 -3.92
N ARG A 51 0.92 -17.12 -3.27
CA ARG A 51 1.55 -17.64 -2.06
C ARG A 51 0.57 -17.72 -0.89
N SER A 52 -0.34 -16.76 -0.77
CA SER A 52 -1.41 -16.82 0.23
C SER A 52 -2.35 -17.99 -0.03
N LEU A 53 -2.77 -18.19 -1.28
CA LEU A 53 -3.64 -19.32 -1.68
C LEU A 53 -2.97 -20.69 -1.50
N MET A 54 -1.67 -20.77 -1.76
CA MET A 54 -0.89 -22.01 -1.57
C MET A 54 -0.47 -22.26 -0.12
N ALA A 55 -0.76 -21.32 0.82
CA ALA A 55 -0.24 -21.34 2.19
C ALA A 55 1.30 -21.44 2.26
N LYS A 56 2.00 -20.76 1.35
CA LYS A 56 3.46 -20.70 1.23
C LYS A 56 3.97 -19.26 1.37
N TYR A 57 3.72 -18.69 2.53
CA TYR A 57 4.15 -17.34 2.84
C TYR A 57 5.67 -17.20 2.77
N VAL A 58 6.13 -16.11 2.20
CA VAL A 58 7.47 -15.53 2.33
C VAL A 58 7.30 -14.05 2.64
N ASN A 59 8.33 -13.37 3.13
CA ASN A 59 8.24 -11.94 3.33
C ASN A 59 8.07 -11.18 2.00
N PHE A 60 7.69 -9.91 2.10
CA PHE A 60 7.40 -9.10 0.91
C PHE A 60 8.64 -8.84 0.05
N GLU A 61 9.82 -8.74 0.67
CA GLU A 61 11.10 -8.57 -0.01
C GLU A 61 11.40 -9.75 -0.93
N SER A 62 11.22 -10.98 -0.45
CA SER A 62 11.39 -12.18 -1.29
C SER A 62 10.40 -12.23 -2.45
N ALA A 63 9.13 -11.86 -2.20
CA ALA A 63 8.15 -11.79 -3.29
C ALA A 63 8.49 -10.68 -4.30
N THR A 64 9.09 -9.58 -3.84
CA THR A 64 9.56 -8.48 -4.68
C THR A 64 10.75 -8.91 -5.54
N GLU A 65 11.73 -9.58 -4.95
CA GLU A 65 12.90 -10.11 -5.66
C GLU A 65 12.51 -11.14 -6.72
N ASP A 66 11.70 -12.14 -6.36
CA ASP A 66 11.22 -13.16 -7.29
C ASP A 66 10.46 -12.56 -8.48
N ALA A 67 9.66 -11.52 -8.23
CA ALA A 67 8.93 -10.81 -9.28
C ALA A 67 9.86 -10.02 -10.21
N LEU A 68 10.94 -9.42 -9.70
CA LEU A 68 11.96 -8.76 -10.50
C LEU A 68 12.71 -9.77 -11.39
N ILE A 69 13.14 -10.90 -10.81
CA ILE A 69 13.80 -11.98 -11.56
C ILE A 69 12.88 -12.46 -12.69
N TYR A 70 11.61 -12.71 -12.40
CA TYR A 70 10.64 -13.08 -13.43
C TYR A 70 10.53 -12.01 -14.53
N ALA A 71 10.39 -10.73 -14.15
CA ALA A 71 10.23 -9.65 -15.12
C ALA A 71 11.44 -9.56 -16.07
N CYS A 72 12.67 -9.63 -15.53
CA CYS A 72 13.88 -9.61 -16.35
C CYS A 72 13.99 -10.84 -17.26
N ASN A 73 13.72 -12.04 -16.73
CA ASN A 73 13.73 -13.27 -17.54
C ASN A 73 12.70 -13.22 -18.68
N HIS A 74 11.46 -12.77 -18.38
CA HIS A 74 10.41 -12.65 -19.38
C HIS A 74 10.75 -11.65 -20.49
N LEU A 75 11.47 -10.59 -20.14
CA LEU A 75 11.92 -9.56 -21.08
C LEU A 75 13.27 -9.85 -21.73
N HIS A 76 13.84 -11.02 -21.48
CA HIS A 76 15.16 -11.45 -21.97
C HIS A 76 16.30 -10.48 -21.60
N LEU A 77 16.27 -9.97 -20.36
CA LEU A 77 17.29 -9.08 -19.81
C LEU A 77 18.19 -9.83 -18.84
N GLU A 78 19.50 -9.59 -18.94
CA GLU A 78 20.46 -10.14 -17.99
C GLU A 78 20.45 -9.34 -16.69
N LEU A 79 20.05 -9.97 -15.61
CA LEU A 79 20.00 -9.39 -14.27
C LEU A 79 21.11 -10.00 -13.40
N ASP A 80 22.22 -9.30 -13.28
CA ASP A 80 23.31 -9.70 -12.38
C ASP A 80 22.94 -9.48 -10.90
N PRO A 81 23.54 -10.22 -9.96
CA PRO A 81 23.22 -10.11 -8.54
C PRO A 81 23.35 -8.68 -7.97
N PRO A 82 24.40 -7.89 -8.26
CA PRO A 82 24.50 -6.51 -7.79
C PRO A 82 23.36 -5.61 -8.28
N SER A 83 22.96 -5.75 -9.54
CA SER A 83 21.83 -4.99 -10.12
C SER A 83 20.50 -5.39 -9.51
N ARG A 84 20.28 -6.69 -9.28
CA ARG A 84 19.11 -7.20 -8.57
C ARG A 84 18.99 -6.58 -7.19
N ASP A 85 20.05 -6.67 -6.40
CA ASP A 85 20.08 -6.18 -5.02
C ASP A 85 19.87 -4.65 -4.99
N SER A 86 20.49 -3.92 -5.91
CA SER A 86 20.30 -2.47 -6.05
C SER A 86 18.85 -2.11 -6.37
N LEU A 87 18.23 -2.76 -7.36
CA LEU A 87 16.84 -2.51 -7.74
C LEU A 87 15.85 -2.89 -6.64
N CYS A 88 16.05 -4.04 -5.96
CA CYS A 88 15.21 -4.41 -4.82
C CYS A 88 15.31 -3.40 -3.68
N ASN A 89 16.49 -2.85 -3.41
CA ASN A 89 16.69 -1.81 -2.39
C ASN A 89 15.98 -0.48 -2.73
N GLU A 90 15.67 -0.21 -4.00
CA GLU A 90 14.88 0.98 -4.37
C GLU A 90 13.47 0.94 -3.79
N TYR A 91 12.87 -0.24 -3.57
CA TYR A 91 11.59 -0.36 -2.86
C TYR A 91 11.64 0.13 -1.41
N LEU A 92 12.82 0.17 -0.80
CA LEU A 92 13.02 0.75 0.54
C LEU A 92 13.20 2.29 0.49
N ARG A 93 13.31 2.86 -0.71
CA ARG A 93 13.56 4.29 -0.97
C ARG A 93 12.48 4.94 -1.83
N ILE A 94 11.38 4.24 -2.05
CA ILE A 94 10.24 4.80 -2.78
C ILE A 94 9.77 6.10 -2.13
N ARG A 95 9.32 7.03 -2.95
CA ARG A 95 8.94 8.37 -2.49
C ARG A 95 7.46 8.45 -2.17
N PRO A 96 7.07 9.20 -1.13
CA PRO A 96 5.66 9.51 -0.93
C PRO A 96 5.14 10.34 -2.11
N PHE A 97 3.84 10.24 -2.41
CA PHE A 97 3.22 11.17 -3.34
C PHE A 97 3.32 12.60 -2.78
N PRO A 98 3.41 13.63 -3.65
CA PRO A 98 3.73 15.00 -3.22
C PRO A 98 2.77 15.59 -2.17
N GLU A 99 1.48 15.22 -2.23
CA GLU A 99 0.45 15.71 -1.31
C GLU A 99 0.43 15.00 0.06
N VAL A 100 1.08 13.83 0.16
CA VAL A 100 0.99 12.96 1.36
C VAL A 100 1.46 13.64 2.64
N PRO A 101 2.63 14.30 2.72
CA PRO A 101 3.08 14.89 3.98
C PRO A 101 2.10 15.94 4.51
N ALA A 102 1.61 16.83 3.65
CA ALA A 102 0.66 17.88 4.05
C ALA A 102 -0.71 17.30 4.43
N ALA A 103 -1.17 16.26 3.72
CA ALA A 103 -2.44 15.61 4.02
C ALA A 103 -2.40 14.88 5.37
N LEU A 104 -1.32 14.14 5.67
CA LEU A 104 -1.16 13.45 6.96
C LEU A 104 -1.13 14.44 8.12
N SER A 105 -0.40 15.55 7.98
CA SER A 105 -0.37 16.61 9.00
C SER A 105 -1.77 17.18 9.27
N ARG A 106 -2.56 17.45 8.22
CA ARG A 106 -3.95 17.91 8.37
C ARG A 106 -4.85 16.88 9.05
N LEU A 107 -4.71 15.59 8.70
CA LEU A 107 -5.47 14.51 9.33
C LEU A 107 -5.11 14.35 10.81
N ASN A 108 -3.82 14.44 11.17
CA ASN A 108 -3.38 14.42 12.56
C ASN A 108 -3.93 15.59 13.37
N ALA A 109 -4.05 16.78 12.76
CA ALA A 109 -4.66 17.95 13.41
C ALA A 109 -6.14 17.75 13.78
N LEU A 110 -6.82 16.77 13.14
CA LEU A 110 -8.19 16.35 13.51
C LEU A 110 -8.23 15.49 14.78
N GLY A 111 -7.07 15.10 15.33
CA GLY A 111 -6.95 14.28 16.54
C GLY A 111 -7.28 12.79 16.30
N LEU A 112 -7.22 12.31 15.05
CA LEU A 112 -7.45 10.90 14.72
C LEU A 112 -6.11 10.16 14.66
N PRO A 113 -5.95 9.01 15.35
CA PRO A 113 -4.78 8.16 15.17
C PRO A 113 -4.73 7.65 13.72
N LEU A 114 -3.57 7.80 13.10
CA LEU A 114 -3.27 7.29 11.78
C LEU A 114 -2.43 6.02 11.90
N ALA A 115 -2.72 5.01 11.10
CA ALA A 115 -1.95 3.78 11.07
C ALA A 115 -1.70 3.32 9.63
N ILE A 116 -0.64 2.55 9.45
CA ILE A 116 -0.36 1.83 8.20
C ILE A 116 -0.70 0.36 8.40
N LEU A 117 -1.40 -0.25 7.43
CA LEU A 117 -1.58 -1.69 7.29
C LEU A 117 -1.09 -2.10 5.91
N SER A 118 0.02 -2.85 5.84
CA SER A 118 0.74 -3.10 4.59
C SER A 118 1.11 -4.56 4.39
N ASN A 119 1.22 -4.96 3.11
CA ASN A 119 1.84 -6.21 2.70
C ASN A 119 3.37 -6.24 2.93
N GLY A 120 4.00 -5.09 3.16
CA GLY A 120 5.43 -4.99 3.50
C GLY A 120 5.76 -5.66 4.82
N SER A 121 7.02 -6.11 4.96
CA SER A 121 7.54 -6.56 6.24
C SER A 121 7.62 -5.40 7.25
N VAL A 122 7.74 -5.73 8.52
CA VAL A 122 7.98 -4.71 9.57
C VAL A 122 9.20 -3.86 9.24
N HIS A 123 10.28 -4.50 8.73
CA HIS A 123 11.51 -3.81 8.32
C HIS A 123 11.25 -2.83 7.17
N SER A 124 10.62 -3.30 6.09
CA SER A 124 10.33 -2.46 4.91
C SER A 124 9.46 -1.26 5.24
N ILE A 125 8.34 -1.47 5.96
CA ILE A 125 7.43 -0.39 6.34
C ILE A 125 8.19 0.67 7.13
N LYS A 126 8.93 0.24 8.16
CA LYS A 126 9.69 1.15 9.02
C LYS A 126 10.75 1.91 8.23
N THR A 127 11.51 1.23 7.38
CA THR A 127 12.58 1.85 6.58
C THR A 127 12.02 2.89 5.61
N VAL A 128 10.96 2.57 4.86
CA VAL A 128 10.33 3.48 3.91
C VAL A 128 9.79 4.74 4.62
N VAL A 129 9.12 4.56 5.75
CA VAL A 129 8.53 5.67 6.52
C VAL A 129 9.64 6.55 7.13
N GLN A 130 10.72 5.96 7.65
CA GLN A 130 11.87 6.69 8.20
C GLN A 130 12.63 7.45 7.11
N ASN A 131 12.88 6.84 5.97
CA ASN A 131 13.59 7.48 4.85
C ASN A 131 12.85 8.72 4.31
N SER A 132 11.54 8.80 4.50
CA SER A 132 10.72 9.95 4.12
C SER A 132 10.46 10.95 5.25
N GLY A 133 10.89 10.65 6.49
CA GLY A 133 10.69 11.50 7.67
C GLY A 133 9.24 11.55 8.18
N LEU A 134 8.42 10.55 7.81
CA LEU A 134 6.98 10.50 8.13
C LEU A 134 6.66 9.59 9.32
N GLU A 135 7.65 9.07 10.05
CA GLU A 135 7.44 8.12 11.15
C GLU A 135 6.58 8.68 12.29
N ARG A 136 6.63 10.01 12.52
CA ARG A 136 5.86 10.66 13.59
C ARG A 136 4.39 10.86 13.25
N GLU A 137 4.02 10.69 11.97
CA GLU A 137 2.65 10.85 11.51
C GLU A 137 1.77 9.64 11.88
N PHE A 138 2.39 8.48 12.19
CA PHE A 138 1.66 7.23 12.40
C PHE A 138 1.79 6.72 13.83
N ALA A 139 0.64 6.43 14.45
CA ALA A 139 0.57 5.76 15.75
C ALA A 139 0.99 4.28 15.65
N HIS A 140 0.69 3.61 14.53
CA HIS A 140 1.00 2.19 14.34
C HIS A 140 1.46 1.90 12.91
N LEU A 141 2.49 1.04 12.80
CA LEU A 141 2.97 0.44 11.56
C LEU A 141 2.67 -1.07 11.64
N ILE A 142 1.71 -1.54 10.85
CA ILE A 142 1.17 -2.91 10.94
C ILE A 142 1.56 -3.68 9.69
N SER A 143 2.26 -4.80 9.88
CA SER A 143 2.71 -5.69 8.82
C SER A 143 1.89 -6.98 8.79
N VAL A 144 1.71 -7.52 7.59
CA VAL A 144 1.16 -8.87 7.37
C VAL A 144 2.04 -9.98 7.93
N ASP A 145 3.30 -9.71 8.29
CA ASP A 145 4.21 -10.69 8.89
C ASP A 145 3.60 -11.36 10.15
N GLU A 146 2.74 -10.63 10.88
CA GLU A 146 2.08 -11.16 12.08
C GLU A 146 1.14 -12.33 11.78
N VAL A 147 0.56 -12.38 10.58
CA VAL A 147 -0.43 -13.40 10.19
C VAL A 147 0.05 -14.30 9.06
N GLN A 148 1.21 -13.99 8.46
CA GLN A 148 1.85 -14.76 7.39
C GLN A 148 0.93 -15.06 6.20
N VAL A 149 0.11 -14.07 5.84
CA VAL A 149 -0.76 -14.08 4.66
C VAL A 149 -0.91 -12.65 4.18
N PHE A 150 -1.05 -12.45 2.87
CA PHE A 150 -1.13 -11.13 2.26
C PHE A 150 -2.59 -10.66 2.12
N LYS A 151 -2.80 -9.34 2.01
CA LYS A 151 -4.06 -8.77 1.55
C LYS A 151 -4.42 -9.39 0.17
N PRO A 152 -5.70 -9.60 -0.12
CA PRO A 152 -6.89 -9.17 0.62
C PRO A 152 -7.45 -10.22 1.61
N HIS A 153 -6.63 -11.07 2.19
CA HIS A 153 -7.09 -12.06 3.18
C HIS A 153 -7.66 -11.37 4.44
N PRO A 154 -8.85 -11.75 4.96
CA PRO A 154 -9.51 -11.04 6.06
C PRO A 154 -8.69 -10.96 7.35
N ARG A 155 -7.88 -11.99 7.66
CA ARG A 155 -6.97 -11.98 8.82
C ARG A 155 -6.00 -10.79 8.84
N VAL A 156 -5.70 -10.21 7.68
CA VAL A 156 -4.83 -9.03 7.60
C VAL A 156 -5.54 -7.79 8.12
N TYR A 157 -6.80 -7.60 7.73
CA TYR A 157 -7.58 -6.45 8.18
C TYR A 157 -7.90 -6.51 9.67
N GLU A 158 -8.09 -7.70 10.25
CA GLU A 158 -8.24 -7.90 11.70
C GLU A 158 -7.07 -7.34 12.52
N LEU A 159 -5.89 -7.24 11.95
CA LEU A 159 -4.72 -6.69 12.64
C LEU A 159 -4.94 -5.25 13.09
N ALA A 160 -5.59 -4.43 12.25
CA ALA A 160 -5.83 -3.03 12.60
C ALA A 160 -6.89 -2.90 13.70
N GLU A 161 -7.97 -3.69 13.69
CA GLU A 161 -8.95 -3.74 14.79
C GLU A 161 -8.25 -4.05 16.12
N ARG A 162 -7.44 -5.11 16.14
CA ARG A 162 -6.71 -5.53 17.36
C ARG A 162 -5.70 -4.49 17.83
N ARG A 163 -4.97 -3.88 16.90
CA ARG A 163 -3.91 -2.92 17.23
C ARG A 163 -4.46 -1.59 17.76
N LEU A 164 -5.58 -1.15 17.21
CA LEU A 164 -6.24 0.11 17.57
C LEU A 164 -7.24 -0.06 18.72
N GLY A 165 -7.69 -1.27 19.02
CA GLY A 165 -8.76 -1.53 20.01
C GLY A 165 -10.12 -0.94 19.60
N LEU A 166 -10.36 -0.82 18.28
CA LEU A 166 -11.57 -0.25 17.71
C LEU A 166 -12.37 -1.28 16.92
N ARG A 167 -13.68 -1.06 16.81
CA ARG A 167 -14.51 -1.86 15.91
C ARG A 167 -14.26 -1.47 14.46
N ARG A 168 -14.42 -2.41 13.54
CA ARG A 168 -14.22 -2.15 12.09
C ARG A 168 -15.03 -0.96 11.56
N SER A 169 -16.25 -0.77 12.07
CA SER A 169 -17.12 0.35 11.67
C SER A 169 -16.61 1.72 12.12
N GLU A 170 -15.61 1.79 13.02
CA GLU A 170 -15.01 3.00 13.56
C GLU A 170 -13.66 3.34 12.88
N ILE A 171 -13.21 2.49 11.94
CA ILE A 171 -11.93 2.60 11.23
C ILE A 171 -12.20 2.91 9.75
N LEU A 172 -11.76 4.07 9.27
CA LEU A 172 -11.76 4.37 7.84
C LEU A 172 -10.52 3.74 7.20
N PHE A 173 -10.72 2.78 6.29
CA PHE A 173 -9.61 2.22 5.52
C PHE A 173 -9.41 2.99 4.21
N VAL A 174 -8.16 3.33 3.91
CA VAL A 174 -7.79 4.16 2.76
C VAL A 174 -6.80 3.42 1.87
N SER A 175 -7.15 3.22 0.61
CA SER A 175 -6.28 2.57 -0.37
C SER A 175 -6.48 3.15 -1.77
N SER A 176 -5.40 3.23 -2.54
CA SER A 176 -5.45 3.52 -3.99
C SER A 176 -5.60 2.25 -4.82
N ASN A 177 -5.38 1.07 -4.23
CA ASN A 177 -5.49 -0.21 -4.91
C ASN A 177 -6.95 -0.70 -4.86
N PRO A 178 -7.68 -0.80 -6.00
CA PRO A 178 -9.10 -1.18 -5.98
C PRO A 178 -9.36 -2.56 -5.37
N TRP A 179 -8.47 -3.55 -5.62
CA TRP A 179 -8.55 -4.89 -5.04
C TRP A 179 -8.43 -4.89 -3.51
N ASP A 180 -7.57 -4.02 -2.94
CA ASP A 180 -7.39 -3.86 -1.49
C ASP A 180 -8.59 -3.13 -0.86
N ALA A 181 -9.06 -2.07 -1.50
CA ALA A 181 -10.29 -1.37 -1.11
C ALA A 181 -11.49 -2.33 -1.10
N THR A 182 -11.60 -3.19 -2.12
CA THR A 182 -12.64 -4.24 -2.17
C THR A 182 -12.51 -5.24 -1.03
N GLY A 183 -11.30 -5.74 -0.75
CA GLY A 183 -11.04 -6.66 0.36
C GLY A 183 -11.41 -6.06 1.72
N ALA A 184 -11.05 -4.80 1.95
CA ALA A 184 -11.40 -4.06 3.15
C ALA A 184 -12.93 -3.87 3.29
N ARG A 185 -13.64 -3.63 2.18
CA ARG A 185 -15.12 -3.57 2.16
C ARG A 185 -15.76 -4.90 2.52
N TYR A 186 -15.28 -6.02 1.94
CA TYR A 186 -15.77 -7.36 2.32
C TYR A 186 -15.50 -7.69 3.78
N PHE A 187 -14.39 -7.20 4.33
CA PHE A 187 -14.12 -7.34 5.76
C PHE A 187 -15.07 -6.52 6.64
N GLY A 188 -15.64 -5.42 6.10
CA GLY A 188 -16.64 -4.57 6.76
C GLY A 188 -16.12 -3.21 7.23
N TYR A 189 -14.99 -2.74 6.74
CA TYR A 189 -14.54 -1.37 6.93
C TYR A 189 -15.37 -0.37 6.09
N PRO A 190 -15.63 0.85 6.60
CA PRO A 190 -15.79 2.02 5.76
C PRO A 190 -14.52 2.24 4.93
N VAL A 191 -14.66 2.46 3.62
CA VAL A 191 -13.51 2.55 2.71
C VAL A 191 -13.53 3.83 1.90
N CYS A 192 -12.38 4.50 1.84
CA CYS A 192 -12.10 5.57 0.89
C CYS A 192 -11.09 5.08 -0.16
N TRP A 193 -11.47 5.14 -1.43
CA TRP A 193 -10.58 4.86 -2.56
C TRP A 193 -9.94 6.17 -3.05
N VAL A 194 -8.60 6.17 -3.10
CA VAL A 194 -7.83 7.30 -3.63
C VAL A 194 -7.54 7.06 -5.11
N ASN A 195 -8.31 7.67 -5.99
CA ASN A 195 -8.25 7.50 -7.44
C ASN A 195 -7.51 8.64 -8.13
N ARG A 196 -6.18 8.69 -7.99
CA ARG A 196 -5.34 9.74 -8.59
C ARG A 196 -5.35 9.75 -10.12
N SER A 197 -5.52 8.59 -10.73
CA SER A 197 -5.44 8.44 -12.18
C SER A 197 -6.78 8.66 -12.90
N GLY A 198 -7.90 8.79 -12.17
CA GLY A 198 -9.25 8.80 -12.77
C GLY A 198 -9.62 7.45 -13.40
N GLY A 199 -8.95 6.35 -13.00
CA GLY A 199 -9.19 5.00 -13.54
C GLY A 199 -10.49 4.39 -13.08
N CYS A 200 -10.79 3.19 -13.62
CA CYS A 200 -11.94 2.40 -13.22
C CYS A 200 -11.67 1.64 -11.93
N PHE A 201 -12.70 1.47 -11.10
CA PHE A 201 -12.64 0.57 -9.96
C PHE A 201 -12.84 -0.88 -10.40
N ASP A 202 -12.24 -1.84 -9.67
CA ASP A 202 -12.35 -3.26 -9.99
C ASP A 202 -13.79 -3.79 -9.82
N GLU A 203 -14.21 -4.69 -10.71
CA GLU A 203 -15.54 -5.33 -10.70
C GLU A 203 -15.52 -6.60 -9.83
N LEU A 204 -15.20 -6.44 -8.53
CA LEU A 204 -15.11 -7.52 -7.55
C LEU A 204 -16.30 -7.56 -6.57
N GLY A 205 -17.44 -6.97 -6.94
CA GLY A 205 -18.71 -7.09 -6.22
C GLY A 205 -18.87 -6.16 -5.01
N GLN A 206 -17.90 -5.30 -4.72
CA GLN A 206 -18.00 -4.23 -3.71
C GLN A 206 -17.57 -2.89 -4.30
N ARG A 207 -18.09 -1.81 -3.73
CA ARG A 207 -17.70 -0.44 -4.08
C ARG A 207 -17.22 0.29 -2.82
N PRO A 208 -16.29 1.25 -2.93
CA PRO A 208 -15.88 2.08 -1.80
C PRO A 208 -17.03 3.00 -1.35
N ASP A 209 -17.03 3.39 -0.08
CA ASP A 209 -18.02 4.37 0.43
C ASP A 209 -17.71 5.79 -0.05
N HIS A 210 -16.41 6.08 -0.21
CA HIS A 210 -15.93 7.37 -0.66
C HIS A 210 -14.86 7.21 -1.75
N VAL A 211 -14.81 8.18 -2.67
CA VAL A 211 -13.77 8.28 -3.69
C VAL A 211 -13.20 9.70 -3.65
N VAL A 212 -11.88 9.80 -3.63
CA VAL A 212 -11.16 11.08 -3.65
C VAL A 212 -10.06 11.04 -4.71
N ALA A 213 -9.72 12.21 -5.27
CA ALA A 213 -8.68 12.31 -6.31
C ALA A 213 -7.25 12.31 -5.74
N GLY A 214 -7.09 12.60 -4.44
CA GLY A 214 -5.81 12.63 -3.72
C GLY A 214 -6.04 12.68 -2.22
N LEU A 215 -4.97 12.56 -1.42
CA LEU A 215 -5.10 12.59 0.04
C LEU A 215 -5.40 13.98 0.60
N ASP A 216 -5.16 15.04 -0.14
CA ASP A 216 -5.61 16.40 0.19
C ASP A 216 -7.13 16.47 0.31
N ALA A 217 -7.86 15.90 -0.66
CA ALA A 217 -9.32 15.81 -0.64
C ALA A 217 -9.85 14.87 0.47
N LEU A 218 -9.05 13.88 0.91
CA LEU A 218 -9.42 13.00 2.03
C LEU A 218 -9.58 13.79 3.32
N ALA A 219 -8.65 14.72 3.63
CA ALA A 219 -8.72 15.50 4.87
C ALA A 219 -10.00 16.36 4.94
N GLU A 220 -10.44 16.91 3.80
CA GLU A 220 -11.71 17.63 3.69
C GLU A 220 -12.90 16.69 3.92
N ARG A 221 -12.90 15.54 3.24
CA ARG A 221 -13.96 14.53 3.38
C ARG A 221 -14.11 14.02 4.81
N VAL A 222 -13.02 13.74 5.51
CA VAL A 222 -13.04 13.28 6.91
C VAL A 222 -13.61 14.37 7.82
N THR A 223 -13.29 15.63 7.57
CA THR A 223 -13.87 16.76 8.31
C THR A 223 -15.38 16.82 8.13
N GLU A 224 -15.89 16.71 6.90
CA GLU A 224 -17.34 16.68 6.60
C GLU A 224 -18.05 15.52 7.32
N MET A 225 -17.44 14.32 7.33
CA MET A 225 -18.00 13.13 7.99
C MET A 225 -18.15 13.28 9.50
N ARG A 226 -17.41 14.20 10.14
CA ARG A 226 -17.44 14.44 11.58
C ARG A 226 -18.41 15.54 12.00
N ILE A 227 -18.84 16.39 11.07
CA ILE A 227 -19.74 17.50 11.32
C ILE A 227 -21.21 17.10 11.06
N GLY A 228 -21.45 16.09 10.23
CA GLY A 228 -22.79 15.59 9.87
C GLY A 228 -23.18 14.33 10.63
#